data_8523c1ddae95e2072454b33b9800de02
#
_entry.id   8523c1ddae95e2072454b33b9800de02
#
_cell.length_a   1.000
_cell.length_b   1.000
_cell.length_c   1.000
_cell.angle_alpha   90.00
_cell.angle_beta   90.00
_cell.angle_gamma   90.00
#
_symmetry.space_group_name_H-M   'P 1'
#
loop_
_entity.id
_entity.type
_entity.pdbx_description
1 polymer ?
#
loop_
_entity_poly.entity_id
_entity_poly.type
_entity_poly.pdbx_seq_one_letter_code
_entity_poly.pdbx_strand_id
1 'polypeptide(L)'
;MTSDGGGLLLGEVEKRIGILREFAACFTDYRHADRIEHTVEELVAQRVYGLALGYEDLNDHEELRNDPLLAVLLEKPHPSQEGLAGKSTLNRLELAGETASPKERYKKIALDHGAVDRLLVDVFLEAHREAPKEITLDLEACDDPLHGKQEGRFFHGYYGHYCYLPLYIFCGEFLLCARL
;
A
#
# COMPACT_ATOMS: atom_id res chain seq x y z
N MET A 1 -21.86 -13.37 7.05
CA MET A 1 -22.23 -12.21 6.18
C MET A 1 -21.22 -11.14 6.46
N THR A 2 -20.57 -10.62 5.44
CA THR A 2 -19.64 -9.48 5.58
C THR A 2 -20.42 -8.17 5.46
N SER A 3 -20.05 -7.14 6.23
CA SER A 3 -20.56 -5.77 6.07
C SER A 3 -19.94 -5.08 4.84
N ASP A 4 -18.87 -5.65 4.30
CA ASP A 4 -17.95 -5.02 3.34
C ASP A 4 -18.27 -5.38 1.87
N GLY A 5 -19.48 -5.82 1.59
CA GLY A 5 -19.92 -6.22 0.25
C GLY A 5 -19.64 -5.18 -0.86
N GLY A 6 -19.55 -3.89 -0.50
CA GLY A 6 -19.12 -2.82 -1.39
C GLY A 6 -17.67 -2.98 -1.91
N GLY A 7 -16.83 -3.72 -1.22
CA GLY A 7 -15.46 -4.02 -1.64
C GLY A 7 -15.36 -4.69 -3.00
N LEU A 8 -16.38 -5.43 -3.43
CA LEU A 8 -16.41 -6.03 -4.77
C LEU A 8 -16.30 -4.99 -5.89
N LEU A 9 -16.77 -3.76 -5.66
CA LEU A 9 -16.63 -2.67 -6.62
C LEU A 9 -15.17 -2.25 -6.77
N LEU A 10 -14.38 -2.30 -5.69
CA LEU A 10 -12.94 -2.02 -5.74
C LEU A 10 -12.22 -3.07 -6.60
N GLY A 11 -12.59 -4.35 -6.46
CA GLY A 11 -12.07 -5.40 -7.31
C GLY A 11 -12.39 -5.19 -8.80
N GLU A 12 -13.60 -4.74 -9.13
CA GLU A 12 -13.96 -4.42 -10.51
C GLU A 12 -13.22 -3.19 -11.05
N VAL A 13 -12.92 -2.22 -10.21
CA VAL A 13 -12.05 -1.08 -10.57
C VAL A 13 -10.64 -1.56 -10.85
N GLU A 14 -10.06 -2.37 -9.95
CA GLU A 14 -8.70 -2.91 -10.11
C GLU A 14 -8.54 -3.72 -11.40
N LYS A 15 -9.52 -4.55 -11.75
CA LYS A 15 -9.52 -5.30 -13.03
C LYS A 15 -9.42 -4.40 -14.26
N ARG A 16 -9.87 -3.16 -14.16
CA ARG A 16 -9.84 -2.19 -15.27
C ARG A 16 -8.58 -1.37 -15.31
N ILE A 17 -8.08 -0.95 -14.15
CA ILE A 17 -6.94 -0.02 -14.07
C ILE A 17 -5.62 -0.72 -13.71
N GLY A 18 -5.63 -1.85 -12.99
CA GLY A 18 -4.45 -2.65 -12.66
C GLY A 18 -3.43 -1.98 -11.74
N ILE A 19 -3.83 -0.95 -10.98
CA ILE A 19 -2.91 -0.13 -10.18
C ILE A 19 -2.23 -0.92 -9.06
N LEU A 20 -2.92 -1.90 -8.46
CA LEU A 20 -2.34 -2.71 -7.38
C LEU A 20 -1.24 -3.63 -7.90
N ARG A 21 -1.43 -4.17 -9.10
CA ARG A 21 -0.40 -4.98 -9.78
C ARG A 21 0.81 -4.12 -10.15
N GLU A 22 0.58 -2.92 -10.67
CA GLU A 22 1.66 -1.98 -11.00
C GLU A 22 2.39 -1.50 -9.77
N PHE A 23 1.68 -1.23 -8.67
CA PHE A 23 2.29 -0.91 -7.39
C PHE A 23 3.09 -2.10 -6.83
N ALA A 24 2.57 -3.31 -6.92
CA ALA A 24 3.32 -4.50 -6.52
C ALA A 24 4.61 -4.70 -7.32
N ALA A 25 4.64 -4.28 -8.60
CA ALA A 25 5.84 -4.31 -9.43
C ALA A 25 6.94 -3.32 -8.97
N CYS A 26 6.61 -2.35 -8.12
CA CYS A 26 7.61 -1.48 -7.49
C CYS A 26 8.42 -2.18 -6.38
N PHE A 27 8.07 -3.41 -6.03
CA PHE A 27 8.78 -4.20 -5.04
C PHE A 27 9.68 -5.25 -5.68
N THR A 28 10.81 -5.51 -5.03
CA THR A 28 11.68 -6.65 -5.36
C THR A 28 11.59 -7.70 -4.25
N ASP A 29 11.26 -8.94 -4.60
CA ASP A 29 11.12 -10.06 -3.67
C ASP A 29 12.35 -10.97 -3.73
N TYR A 30 13.13 -10.99 -2.65
CA TYR A 30 14.30 -11.87 -2.47
C TYR A 30 13.97 -13.11 -1.64
N ARG A 31 12.70 -13.41 -1.39
CA ARG A 31 12.30 -14.65 -0.71
C ARG A 31 12.58 -15.84 -1.62
N HIS A 32 12.79 -16.99 -1.02
CA HIS A 32 12.97 -18.24 -1.77
C HIS A 32 11.63 -18.67 -2.39
N ALA A 33 11.58 -18.89 -3.71
CA ALA A 33 10.36 -19.16 -4.43
C ALA A 33 9.50 -20.28 -3.81
N ASP A 34 10.16 -21.42 -3.44
CA ASP A 34 9.47 -22.57 -2.85
C ASP A 34 8.90 -22.34 -1.44
N ARG A 35 9.10 -21.14 -0.86
CA ARG A 35 8.63 -20.77 0.48
C ARG A 35 7.72 -19.56 0.48
N ILE A 36 7.32 -19.12 -0.70
CA ILE A 36 6.36 -18.02 -0.86
C ILE A 36 4.96 -18.61 -0.83
N GLU A 37 4.24 -18.40 0.26
CA GLU A 37 2.82 -18.74 0.39
C GLU A 37 1.92 -17.65 -0.20
N HIS A 38 2.36 -16.38 -0.06
CA HIS A 38 1.67 -15.21 -0.57
C HIS A 38 2.64 -14.38 -1.38
N THR A 39 2.30 -14.08 -2.62
CA THR A 39 3.09 -13.22 -3.52
C THR A 39 3.09 -11.78 -3.01
N VAL A 40 4.01 -10.94 -3.50
CA VAL A 40 3.99 -9.50 -3.18
C VAL A 40 2.70 -8.86 -3.69
N GLU A 41 2.22 -9.25 -4.88
CA GLU A 41 0.96 -8.78 -5.45
C GLU A 41 -0.22 -9.08 -4.52
N GLU A 42 -0.33 -10.31 -4.01
CA GLU A 42 -1.35 -10.67 -3.03
C GLU A 42 -1.24 -9.87 -1.73
N LEU A 43 -0.03 -9.66 -1.22
CA LEU A 43 0.19 -8.89 0.01
C LEU A 43 -0.21 -7.41 -0.17
N VAL A 44 0.19 -6.80 -1.28
CA VAL A 44 -0.19 -5.43 -1.63
C VAL A 44 -1.70 -5.31 -1.76
N ALA A 45 -2.32 -6.18 -2.55
CA ALA A 45 -3.76 -6.15 -2.77
C ALA A 45 -4.53 -6.35 -1.45
N GLN A 46 -4.14 -7.33 -0.64
CA GLN A 46 -4.77 -7.58 0.66
C GLN A 46 -4.68 -6.36 1.58
N ARG A 47 -3.52 -5.71 1.62
CA ARG A 47 -3.32 -4.55 2.49
C ARG A 47 -4.10 -3.33 2.00
N VAL A 48 -4.05 -3.04 0.72
CA VAL A 48 -4.75 -1.89 0.13
C VAL A 48 -6.27 -2.06 0.24
N TYR A 49 -6.82 -3.24 -0.05
CA TYR A 49 -8.24 -3.50 0.15
C TYR A 49 -8.62 -3.39 1.63
N GLY A 50 -7.80 -3.89 2.55
CA GLY A 50 -8.03 -3.74 3.98
C GLY A 50 -8.14 -2.26 4.37
N LEU A 51 -7.19 -1.42 3.96
CA LEU A 51 -7.19 0.02 4.21
C LEU A 51 -8.43 0.71 3.61
N ALA A 52 -8.76 0.39 2.35
CA ALA A 52 -9.92 0.96 1.67
C ALA A 52 -11.26 0.58 2.32
N LEU A 53 -11.32 -0.55 3.02
CA LEU A 53 -12.47 -1.01 3.79
C LEU A 53 -12.48 -0.51 5.24
N GLY A 54 -11.45 0.26 5.65
CA GLY A 54 -11.38 0.87 6.98
C GLY A 54 -10.59 0.06 8.02
N TYR A 55 -9.88 -0.98 7.61
CA TYR A 55 -9.04 -1.81 8.49
C TYR A 55 -7.60 -1.30 8.48
N GLU A 56 -7.34 -0.28 9.28
CA GLU A 56 -6.01 0.36 9.36
C GLU A 56 -5.01 -0.47 10.16
N ASP A 57 -5.47 -1.15 11.21
CA ASP A 57 -4.61 -1.95 12.08
C ASP A 57 -4.27 -3.29 11.43
N LEU A 58 -2.97 -3.62 11.39
CA LEU A 58 -2.52 -4.93 10.92
C LEU A 58 -3.06 -6.10 11.78
N ASN A 59 -3.44 -5.85 13.03
CA ASN A 59 -4.03 -6.89 13.88
C ASN A 59 -5.37 -7.39 13.33
N ASP A 60 -6.12 -6.54 12.63
CA ASP A 60 -7.40 -6.92 12.00
C ASP A 60 -7.20 -8.05 10.98
N HIS A 61 -6.03 -8.12 10.38
CA HIS A 61 -5.70 -9.19 9.42
C HIS A 61 -5.55 -10.58 10.03
N GLU A 62 -5.53 -10.73 11.36
CA GLU A 62 -5.63 -12.05 11.99
C GLU A 62 -7.04 -12.66 11.82
N GLU A 63 -8.07 -11.81 11.72
CA GLU A 63 -9.45 -12.21 11.42
C GLU A 63 -9.73 -12.14 9.92
N LEU A 64 -9.37 -11.04 9.28
CA LEU A 64 -9.59 -10.77 7.85
C LEU A 64 -8.93 -11.82 6.94
N ARG A 65 -7.86 -12.47 7.38
CA ARG A 65 -7.23 -13.57 6.62
C ARG A 65 -8.16 -14.75 6.32
N ASN A 66 -9.28 -14.83 7.04
CA ASN A 66 -10.30 -15.85 6.85
C ASN A 66 -11.58 -15.29 6.21
N ASP A 67 -11.58 -14.00 5.82
CA ASP A 67 -12.75 -13.38 5.19
C ASP A 67 -12.87 -13.81 3.73
N PRO A 68 -13.98 -14.45 3.33
CA PRO A 68 -14.18 -14.89 1.96
C PRO A 68 -14.24 -13.73 0.95
N LEU A 69 -14.66 -12.53 1.36
CA LEU A 69 -14.72 -11.37 0.48
C LEU A 69 -13.31 -10.96 0.04
N LEU A 70 -12.37 -10.82 0.99
CA LEU A 70 -10.99 -10.51 0.64
C LEU A 70 -10.36 -11.61 -0.22
N ALA A 71 -10.67 -12.87 0.05
CA ALA A 71 -10.19 -13.97 -0.78
C ALA A 71 -10.73 -13.91 -2.21
N VAL A 72 -11.99 -13.47 -2.39
CA VAL A 72 -12.57 -13.21 -3.73
C VAL A 72 -11.88 -12.02 -4.40
N LEU A 73 -11.63 -10.92 -3.67
CA LEU A 73 -10.93 -9.74 -4.19
C LEU A 73 -9.49 -10.07 -4.64
N LEU A 74 -8.84 -11.02 -3.97
CA LEU A 74 -7.52 -11.53 -4.33
C LEU A 74 -7.57 -12.68 -5.36
N GLU A 75 -8.74 -12.94 -5.94
CA GLU A 75 -8.95 -13.97 -6.96
C GLU A 75 -8.47 -15.36 -6.53
N LYS A 76 -8.57 -15.68 -5.23
CA LYS A 76 -8.20 -17.02 -4.74
C LYS A 76 -9.10 -18.08 -5.33
N PRO A 77 -8.55 -19.21 -5.86
CA PRO A 77 -9.35 -20.25 -6.49
C PRO A 77 -10.32 -20.94 -5.51
N HIS A 78 -9.97 -20.95 -4.23
CA HIS A 78 -10.79 -21.54 -3.16
C HIS A 78 -10.94 -20.58 -1.97
N PRO A 79 -11.75 -19.49 -2.11
CA PRO A 79 -11.86 -18.42 -1.11
C PRO A 79 -12.21 -18.89 0.31
N SER A 80 -12.89 -20.01 0.46
CA SER A 80 -13.27 -20.58 1.76
C SER A 80 -12.25 -21.54 2.38
N GLN A 81 -11.18 -21.87 1.66
CA GLN A 81 -10.20 -22.89 2.07
C GLN A 81 -8.79 -22.33 2.20
N GLU A 82 -8.46 -21.30 1.44
CA GLU A 82 -7.13 -20.70 1.44
C GLU A 82 -7.10 -19.47 2.34
N GLY A 83 -6.35 -19.57 3.44
CA GLY A 83 -6.10 -18.42 4.30
C GLY A 83 -5.24 -17.37 3.60
N LEU A 84 -5.53 -16.09 3.86
CA LEU A 84 -4.73 -14.97 3.41
C LEU A 84 -3.57 -14.70 4.38
N ALA A 85 -2.71 -13.75 4.06
CA ALA A 85 -1.58 -13.39 4.88
C ALA A 85 -2.01 -12.85 6.25
N GLY A 86 -1.38 -13.34 7.32
CA GLY A 86 -1.55 -12.78 8.65
C GLY A 86 -0.68 -11.53 8.86
N LYS A 87 -0.95 -10.81 9.97
CA LYS A 87 -0.29 -9.54 10.34
C LYS A 87 1.24 -9.56 10.23
N SER A 88 1.89 -10.64 10.66
CA SER A 88 3.35 -10.72 10.64
C SER A 88 3.93 -10.71 9.23
N THR A 89 3.21 -11.22 8.24
CA THR A 89 3.63 -11.24 6.85
C THR A 89 3.38 -9.87 6.21
N LEU A 90 2.24 -9.25 6.47
CA LEU A 90 1.91 -7.90 6.02
C LEU A 90 2.84 -6.86 6.65
N ASN A 91 3.20 -6.99 7.93
CA ASN A 91 4.15 -6.11 8.59
C ASN A 91 5.54 -6.12 7.89
N ARG A 92 5.95 -7.25 7.32
CA ARG A 92 7.21 -7.32 6.55
C ARG A 92 7.10 -6.58 5.21
N LEU A 93 5.93 -6.49 4.63
CA LEU A 93 5.67 -5.67 3.45
C LEU A 93 5.70 -4.18 3.82
N GLU A 94 4.99 -3.76 4.86
CA GLU A 94 4.95 -2.35 5.29
C GLU A 94 6.32 -1.83 5.75
N LEU A 95 7.14 -2.69 6.32
CA LEU A 95 8.51 -2.35 6.72
C LEU A 95 9.54 -2.64 5.61
N ALA A 96 9.10 -2.81 4.37
CA ALA A 96 10.00 -2.94 3.23
C ALA A 96 10.74 -1.61 3.04
N GLY A 97 12.06 -1.66 3.14
CA GLY A 97 12.92 -0.50 2.87
C GLY A 97 13.51 -0.57 1.46
N GLU A 98 14.30 0.46 1.08
CA GLU A 98 14.97 0.49 -0.21
C GLU A 98 16.02 -0.63 -0.37
N THR A 99 16.52 -1.14 0.73
CA THR A 99 17.54 -2.17 0.72
C THR A 99 17.05 -3.47 1.34
N ALA A 100 17.08 -4.53 0.57
CA ALA A 100 16.91 -5.89 1.05
C ALA A 100 17.89 -6.82 0.34
N SER A 101 18.18 -7.96 0.93
CA SER A 101 19.05 -8.93 0.28
C SER A 101 18.60 -10.37 0.56
N PRO A 102 18.99 -11.34 -0.28
CA PRO A 102 18.70 -12.76 -0.04
C PRO A 102 19.30 -13.28 1.28
N LYS A 103 20.37 -12.61 1.80
CA LYS A 103 21.07 -12.99 3.03
C LYS A 103 20.32 -12.52 4.28
N GLU A 104 19.45 -11.52 4.17
CA GLU A 104 18.65 -11.05 5.28
C GLU A 104 17.69 -12.16 5.77
N ARG A 105 17.50 -12.22 7.09
CA ARG A 105 16.63 -13.24 7.67
C ARG A 105 15.14 -12.89 7.47
N TYR A 106 14.77 -11.64 7.63
CA TYR A 106 13.37 -11.19 7.67
C TYR A 106 13.04 -10.12 6.64
N LYS A 107 13.98 -9.22 6.31
CA LYS A 107 13.79 -8.12 5.36
C LYS A 107 14.22 -8.57 3.97
N LYS A 108 13.32 -9.25 3.28
CA LYS A 108 13.58 -9.82 1.94
C LYS A 108 12.69 -9.22 0.86
N ILE A 109 11.91 -8.23 1.19
CA ILE A 109 11.11 -7.45 0.24
C ILE A 109 11.67 -6.03 0.28
N ALA A 110 12.04 -5.48 -0.86
CA ALA A 110 12.51 -4.12 -1.02
C ALA A 110 11.50 -3.31 -1.82
N LEU A 111 11.34 -2.04 -1.49
CA LEU A 111 10.52 -1.09 -2.22
C LEU A 111 11.42 -0.11 -2.99
N ASP A 112 11.20 0.04 -4.28
CA ASP A 112 11.79 1.10 -5.11
C ASP A 112 10.89 2.35 -5.04
N HIS A 113 11.24 3.31 -4.20
CA HIS A 113 10.51 4.58 -4.09
C HIS A 113 10.48 5.36 -5.41
N GLY A 114 11.56 5.29 -6.20
CA GLY A 114 11.58 5.93 -7.51
C GLY A 114 10.62 5.28 -8.51
N ALA A 115 10.36 3.97 -8.39
CA ALA A 115 9.33 3.30 -9.18
C ALA A 115 7.92 3.74 -8.73
N VAL A 116 7.69 3.91 -7.43
CA VAL A 116 6.42 4.44 -6.92
C VAL A 116 6.15 5.85 -7.43
N ASP A 117 7.16 6.72 -7.42
CA ASP A 117 6.99 8.08 -7.97
C ASP A 117 6.62 8.06 -9.46
N ARG A 118 7.30 7.22 -10.23
CA ARG A 118 6.96 7.06 -11.65
C ARG A 118 5.54 6.56 -11.84
N LEU A 119 5.13 5.55 -11.07
CA LEU A 119 3.76 5.01 -11.12
C LEU A 119 2.71 6.10 -10.87
N LEU A 120 2.87 6.93 -9.83
CA LEU A 120 1.93 8.01 -9.53
C LEU A 120 1.81 9.00 -10.69
N VAL A 121 2.93 9.36 -11.32
CA VAL A 121 2.95 10.22 -12.51
C VAL A 121 2.34 9.53 -13.72
N ASP A 122 2.61 8.23 -13.93
CA ASP A 122 2.05 7.47 -15.06
C ASP A 122 0.52 7.38 -14.94
N VAL A 123 -0.03 7.13 -13.76
CA VAL A 123 -1.49 7.18 -13.50
C VAL A 123 -2.09 8.54 -13.87
N PHE A 124 -1.40 9.64 -13.51
CA PHE A 124 -1.82 10.98 -13.91
C PHE A 124 -1.81 11.15 -15.43
N LEU A 125 -0.75 10.71 -16.10
CA LEU A 125 -0.63 10.85 -17.55
C LEU A 125 -1.67 10.01 -18.30
N GLU A 126 -1.93 8.80 -17.88
CA GLU A 126 -2.91 7.90 -18.49
C GLU A 126 -4.35 8.41 -18.36
N ALA A 127 -4.65 9.14 -17.29
CA ALA A 127 -5.96 9.75 -17.11
C ALA A 127 -6.23 10.91 -18.07
N HIS A 128 -5.20 11.44 -18.74
CA HIS A 128 -5.29 12.58 -19.64
C HIS A 128 -5.13 12.14 -21.10
N ARG A 129 -6.20 12.26 -21.89
CA ARG A 129 -6.16 11.97 -23.34
C ARG A 129 -5.25 12.92 -24.13
N GLU A 130 -5.13 14.15 -23.64
CA GLU A 130 -4.29 15.21 -24.22
C GLU A 130 -3.51 15.87 -23.08
N ALA A 131 -2.28 16.29 -23.35
CA ALA A 131 -1.46 16.98 -22.37
C ALA A 131 -2.17 18.25 -21.89
N PRO A 132 -2.32 18.45 -20.56
CA PRO A 132 -2.91 19.66 -20.02
C PRO A 132 -2.06 20.87 -20.39
N LYS A 133 -2.71 22.00 -20.71
CA LYS A 133 -2.01 23.27 -21.06
C LYS A 133 -1.34 23.92 -19.87
N GLU A 134 -1.84 23.62 -18.68
CA GLU A 134 -1.39 24.16 -17.41
C GLU A 134 -1.48 23.07 -16.35
N ILE A 135 -0.51 23.02 -15.47
CA ILE A 135 -0.46 22.10 -14.34
C ILE A 135 -0.32 22.95 -13.07
N THR A 136 -1.30 22.83 -12.18
CA THR A 136 -1.24 23.45 -10.85
C THR A 136 -0.82 22.37 -9.85
N LEU A 137 0.28 22.61 -9.15
CA LEU A 137 0.77 21.70 -8.11
C LEU A 137 0.39 22.24 -6.74
N ASP A 138 -0.35 21.45 -6.00
CA ASP A 138 -0.69 21.70 -4.60
C ASP A 138 0.29 20.90 -3.72
N LEU A 139 1.05 21.62 -2.91
CA LEU A 139 2.00 21.04 -1.95
C LEU A 139 1.37 21.10 -0.56
N GLU A 140 1.12 19.93 0.01
CA GLU A 140 0.46 19.79 1.31
C GLU A 140 1.36 19.01 2.27
N ALA A 141 1.63 19.61 3.43
CA ALA A 141 2.31 18.94 4.54
C ALA A 141 1.30 18.76 5.67
N CYS A 142 1.00 17.51 6.00
CA CYS A 142 0.07 17.16 7.06
C CYS A 142 0.83 16.78 8.32
N ASP A 143 0.46 17.33 9.48
CA ASP A 143 0.98 16.83 10.73
C ASP A 143 0.27 15.53 11.12
N ASP A 144 1.06 14.51 11.40
CA ASP A 144 0.61 13.21 11.89
C ASP A 144 1.09 13.05 13.34
N PRO A 145 0.23 13.40 14.34
CA PRO A 145 0.59 13.37 15.75
C PRO A 145 0.93 11.96 16.22
N LEU A 146 2.04 11.83 16.93
CA LEU A 146 2.54 10.53 17.37
C LEU A 146 2.37 10.31 18.87
N HIS A 147 1.92 9.13 19.20
CA HIS A 147 1.87 8.62 20.55
C HIS A 147 3.09 7.73 20.83
N GLY A 148 3.82 8.04 21.92
CA GLY A 148 5.00 7.26 22.31
C GLY A 148 6.31 7.69 21.64
N LYS A 149 7.29 6.78 21.61
CA LYS A 149 8.67 7.05 21.16
C LYS A 149 8.93 6.31 19.85
N GLN A 150 8.30 6.74 18.76
CA GLN A 150 8.55 6.17 17.44
C GLN A 150 9.84 6.73 16.84
N GLU A 151 10.54 5.91 16.06
CA GLU A 151 11.75 6.30 15.37
C GLU A 151 11.44 7.34 14.28
N GLY A 152 12.34 8.30 14.08
CA GLY A 152 12.18 9.35 13.07
C GLY A 152 11.20 10.48 13.44
N ARG A 153 10.49 10.38 14.58
CA ARG A 153 9.64 11.48 15.03
C ARG A 153 10.47 12.73 15.36
N PHE A 154 9.89 13.90 15.11
CA PHE A 154 10.49 15.16 15.53
C PHE A 154 9.47 16.04 16.25
N PHE A 155 9.94 17.00 17.05
CA PHE A 155 9.07 17.98 17.70
C PHE A 155 8.81 19.13 16.75
N HIS A 156 7.54 19.33 16.38
CA HIS A 156 7.16 20.42 15.51
C HIS A 156 6.76 21.65 16.35
N GLY A 157 7.58 22.69 16.33
CA GLY A 157 7.41 23.87 17.19
C GLY A 157 6.11 24.65 16.94
N TYR A 158 5.58 24.66 15.74
CA TYR A 158 4.32 25.31 15.41
C TYR A 158 3.12 24.55 16.00
N TYR A 159 3.09 23.21 15.86
CA TYR A 159 2.01 22.38 16.40
C TYR A 159 2.17 22.03 17.88
N GLY A 160 3.37 22.19 18.45
CA GLY A 160 3.65 21.97 19.87
C GLY A 160 3.65 20.50 20.33
N HIS A 161 3.81 19.55 19.40
CA HIS A 161 3.86 18.12 19.69
C HIS A 161 4.86 17.37 18.81
N TYR A 162 5.11 16.10 19.15
CA TYR A 162 5.88 15.19 18.29
C TYR A 162 4.99 14.63 17.19
N CYS A 163 5.47 14.67 15.95
CA CYS A 163 4.74 14.20 14.79
C CYS A 163 5.68 13.64 13.71
N TYR A 164 5.11 12.97 12.73
CA TYR A 164 5.62 12.94 11.37
C TYR A 164 5.02 14.09 10.56
N LEU A 165 5.66 14.46 9.47
CA LEU A 165 5.17 15.52 8.59
C LEU A 165 5.28 15.04 7.13
N PRO A 166 4.42 14.10 6.73
CA PRO A 166 4.41 13.67 5.34
C PRO A 166 4.07 14.85 4.43
N LEU A 167 4.81 14.93 3.32
CA LEU A 167 4.58 15.88 2.23
C LEU A 167 3.89 15.16 1.09
N TYR A 168 2.79 15.73 0.64
CA TYR A 168 2.05 15.30 -0.54
C TYR A 168 2.11 16.36 -1.63
N ILE A 169 2.19 15.92 -2.88
CA ILE A 169 2.07 16.79 -4.06
C ILE A 169 0.92 16.27 -4.90
N PHE A 170 -0.06 17.13 -5.11
CA PHE A 170 -1.22 16.83 -5.94
C PHE A 170 -1.26 17.69 -7.21
N CYS A 171 -1.94 17.18 -8.23
CA CYS A 171 -2.44 17.94 -9.36
C CYS A 171 -3.93 17.63 -9.51
N GLY A 172 -4.78 18.55 -9.05
CA GLY A 172 -6.21 18.28 -8.92
C GLY A 172 -6.48 17.10 -7.99
N GLU A 173 -7.11 16.04 -8.50
CA GLU A 173 -7.43 14.84 -7.73
C GLU A 173 -6.31 13.76 -7.75
N PHE A 174 -5.22 14.02 -8.46
CA PHE A 174 -4.14 13.04 -8.62
C PHE A 174 -3.00 13.31 -7.64
N LEU A 175 -2.67 12.30 -6.85
CA LEU A 175 -1.45 12.29 -6.06
C LEU A 175 -0.26 12.02 -6.99
N LEU A 176 0.71 12.93 -7.02
CA LEU A 176 1.92 12.81 -7.84
C LEU A 176 3.15 12.39 -7.03
N CYS A 177 3.16 12.69 -5.73
CA CYS A 177 4.28 12.34 -4.84
C CYS A 177 3.78 12.28 -3.40
N ALA A 178 4.32 11.32 -2.63
CA ALA A 178 4.18 11.25 -1.19
C ALA A 178 5.55 10.96 -0.57
N ARG A 179 5.94 11.73 0.44
CA ARG A 179 7.21 11.58 1.16
C ARG A 179 7.02 11.77 2.65
N LEU A 180 7.75 10.97 3.40
CA LEU A 180 7.89 11.09 4.85
C LEU A 180 9.36 11.38 5.18
#